data_fda6ba99f579dd808275ab8441ef76b0
#
_entry.id   fda6ba99f579dd808275ab8441ef76b0
#
_cell.length_a   1.000
_cell.length_b   1.000
_cell.length_c   1.000
_cell.angle_alpha   90.00
_cell.angle_beta   90.00
_cell.angle_gamma   90.00
#
_symmetry.space_group_name_H-M   'P 1'
#
loop_
_entity.id
_entity.type
_entity.pdbx_description
1 polymer ?
#
loop_
_entity_poly.entity_id
_entity_poly.type
_entity_poly.pdbx_seq_one_letter_code
_entity_poly.pdbx_strand_id
1 'polypeptide(L)'
;MPGFAPVNTGGPELEYAFYEAERRVLGIQAKLHCWARDDAHRRFDDLFNLVCDPAFLLVAWVRVRSNKGARSAGVDGYSAYAIEARGVEGFLDRLRSQVKDRSFRPLPVRERMIPKAGGKKRRLGISTVTDRVVQASLKLVLEPIFEADFLPCSYGFRPGRRAHDAVAEVRHFASRPRCYEWVVEGDIKACFDEISHSALMDRVRARVGDKRVLALVKAFLKAGILGEDRVLRENNTGTPQGSILSPLLSNVALSVLDEYIAQAPGGPSSSEWQRRVRRRQGFPNFRLVRYADLCRGRHKSAYAELWIMPTGLLDGPPGGRGVVLGAA
;
A
#
# COMPACT_ATOMS: atom_id res chain seq x y z
N MET A 1 17.51 2.33 10.24
CA MET A 1 16.58 3.46 10.37
C MET A 1 17.07 4.56 9.44
N PRO A 2 16.39 4.92 8.35
CA PRO A 2 16.72 6.14 7.64
C PRO A 2 16.28 7.31 8.52
N GLY A 3 17.26 8.10 9.00
CA GLY A 3 17.01 9.30 9.76
C GLY A 3 16.16 10.26 8.94
N PHE A 4 15.03 10.69 9.48
CA PHE A 4 14.27 11.80 8.93
C PHE A 4 15.14 13.06 9.02
N ALA A 5 15.25 13.79 7.92
CA ALA A 5 15.82 15.12 7.96
C ALA A 5 15.01 15.96 8.96
N PRO A 6 15.65 16.86 9.73
CA PRO A 6 14.94 17.70 10.70
C PRO A 6 13.84 18.46 9.99
N VAL A 7 12.61 18.21 10.40
CA VAL A 7 11.43 18.93 9.91
C VAL A 7 11.45 20.28 10.62
N ASN A 8 11.70 21.35 9.87
CA ASN A 8 11.61 22.71 10.39
C ASN A 8 10.11 23.05 10.57
N THR A 9 9.56 22.60 11.71
CA THR A 9 8.15 22.76 12.12
C THR A 9 8.06 23.87 13.14
N GLY A 10 8.17 25.12 12.72
CA GLY A 10 7.79 26.29 13.51
C GLY A 10 7.92 26.16 15.05
N GLY A 11 9.08 26.50 15.60
CA GLY A 11 9.33 26.64 17.03
C GLY A 11 9.59 25.34 17.83
N PRO A 12 10.40 25.43 18.89
CA PRO A 12 10.80 24.28 19.72
C PRO A 12 9.62 23.58 20.41
N GLU A 13 8.52 24.27 20.69
CA GLU A 13 7.32 23.69 21.30
C GLU A 13 6.61 22.69 20.37
N LEU A 14 6.51 22.98 19.08
CA LEU A 14 5.87 22.10 18.10
C LEU A 14 6.75 20.87 17.80
N GLU A 15 8.06 21.03 17.84
CA GLU A 15 8.99 19.90 17.71
C GLU A 15 8.89 18.94 18.89
N TYR A 16 8.78 19.46 20.10
CA TYR A 16 8.60 18.63 21.30
C TYR A 16 7.23 17.91 21.27
N ALA A 17 6.16 18.63 20.96
CA ALA A 17 4.83 18.05 20.81
C ALA A 17 4.79 16.95 19.75
N PHE A 18 5.49 17.13 18.63
CA PHE A 18 5.62 16.12 17.59
C PHE A 18 6.38 14.88 18.09
N TYR A 19 7.50 15.05 18.80
CA TYR A 19 8.27 13.94 19.34
C TYR A 19 7.43 13.07 20.30
N GLU A 20 6.70 13.69 21.23
CA GLU A 20 5.80 12.98 22.14
C GLU A 20 4.65 12.27 21.38
N ALA A 21 4.08 12.94 20.39
CA ALA A 21 3.05 12.36 19.52
C ALA A 21 3.59 11.15 18.74
N GLU A 22 4.77 11.26 18.15
CA GLU A 22 5.39 10.17 17.38
C GLU A 22 5.70 8.97 18.28
N ARG A 23 6.26 9.20 19.47
CA ARG A 23 6.52 8.14 20.47
C ARG A 23 5.24 7.41 20.86
N ARG A 24 4.15 8.16 21.11
CA ARG A 24 2.83 7.60 21.42
C ARG A 24 2.29 6.75 20.25
N VAL A 25 2.34 7.29 19.03
CA VAL A 25 1.85 6.60 17.82
C VAL A 25 2.63 5.31 17.60
N LEU A 26 3.96 5.34 17.66
CA LEU A 26 4.81 4.15 17.51
C LEU A 26 4.51 3.08 18.56
N GLY A 27 4.30 3.49 19.82
CA GLY A 27 3.93 2.57 20.89
C GLY A 27 2.58 1.87 20.66
N ILE A 28 1.58 2.61 20.14
CA ILE A 28 0.27 2.04 19.78
C ILE A 28 0.40 1.13 18.54
N GLN A 29 1.14 1.56 17.54
CA GLN A 29 1.38 0.75 16.32
C GLN A 29 2.05 -0.59 16.65
N ALA A 30 3.04 -0.59 17.54
CA ALA A 30 3.70 -1.81 18.01
C ALA A 30 2.69 -2.76 18.68
N LYS A 31 1.81 -2.23 19.56
CA LYS A 31 0.75 -3.02 20.20
C LYS A 31 -0.25 -3.59 19.19
N LEU A 32 -0.73 -2.79 18.26
CA LEU A 32 -1.66 -3.24 17.20
C LEU A 32 -1.04 -4.35 16.37
N HIS A 33 0.24 -4.21 16.00
CA HIS A 33 0.97 -5.23 15.25
C HIS A 33 1.14 -6.54 16.05
N CYS A 34 1.55 -6.45 17.31
CA CYS A 34 1.67 -7.63 18.17
C CYS A 34 0.34 -8.35 18.32
N TRP A 35 -0.75 -7.64 18.62
CA TRP A 35 -2.07 -8.23 18.76
C TRP A 35 -2.58 -8.86 17.45
N ALA A 36 -2.28 -8.25 16.31
CA ALA A 36 -2.67 -8.78 15.01
C ALA A 36 -1.87 -10.04 14.65
N ARG A 37 -0.58 -10.08 14.97
CA ARG A 37 0.30 -11.23 14.74
C ARG A 37 -0.01 -12.40 15.67
N ASP A 38 -0.30 -12.12 16.95
CA ASP A 38 -0.55 -13.15 17.97
C ASP A 38 -1.91 -13.84 17.76
N ASP A 39 -2.87 -13.15 17.13
CA ASP A 39 -4.17 -13.71 16.76
C ASP A 39 -4.57 -13.26 15.34
N ALA A 40 -4.40 -14.16 14.37
CA ALA A 40 -4.74 -13.93 12.97
C ALA A 40 -6.25 -13.76 12.71
N HIS A 41 -7.11 -14.15 13.66
CA HIS A 41 -8.57 -14.00 13.55
C HIS A 41 -9.11 -12.81 14.34
N ARG A 42 -8.26 -12.12 15.08
CA ARG A 42 -8.66 -10.96 15.86
C ARG A 42 -9.22 -9.86 14.97
N ARG A 43 -10.43 -9.40 15.32
CA ARG A 43 -11.06 -8.21 14.75
C ARG A 43 -10.92 -7.05 15.72
N PHE A 44 -10.63 -5.89 15.18
CA PHE A 44 -10.40 -4.66 15.93
C PHE A 44 -11.66 -3.77 15.84
N ASP A 45 -12.36 -3.58 16.96
CA ASP A 45 -13.66 -2.92 17.00
C ASP A 45 -13.60 -1.45 17.47
N ASP A 46 -12.49 -1.00 18.05
CA ASP A 46 -12.31 0.37 18.55
C ASP A 46 -11.03 1.02 17.99
N LEU A 47 -11.04 1.29 16.70
CA LEU A 47 -9.93 1.93 15.99
C LEU A 47 -10.19 3.40 15.68
N PHE A 48 -11.46 3.81 15.63
CA PHE A 48 -11.84 5.15 15.20
C PHE A 48 -11.34 6.24 16.15
N ASN A 49 -11.28 5.95 17.44
CA ASN A 49 -10.74 6.87 18.43
C ASN A 49 -9.26 7.17 18.18
N LEU A 50 -8.49 6.19 17.66
CA LEU A 50 -7.09 6.38 17.27
C LEU A 50 -6.97 7.26 16.02
N VAL A 51 -7.87 7.09 15.03
CA VAL A 51 -7.91 7.95 13.84
C VAL A 51 -8.16 9.42 14.22
N CYS A 52 -8.96 9.66 15.26
CA CYS A 52 -9.28 10.99 15.78
C CYS A 52 -8.33 11.47 16.89
N ASP A 53 -7.34 10.66 17.29
CA ASP A 53 -6.40 11.02 18.35
C ASP A 53 -5.50 12.18 17.90
N PRO A 54 -5.34 13.25 18.70
CA PRO A 54 -4.53 14.41 18.34
C PRO A 54 -3.10 14.05 17.93
N ALA A 55 -2.48 13.05 18.58
CA ALA A 55 -1.13 12.61 18.25
C ALA A 55 -1.07 11.95 16.85
N PHE A 56 -2.08 11.14 16.49
CA PHE A 56 -2.17 10.54 15.15
C PHE A 56 -2.38 11.59 14.07
N LEU A 57 -3.25 12.58 14.32
CA LEU A 57 -3.48 13.68 13.38
C LEU A 57 -2.25 14.57 13.22
N LEU A 58 -1.51 14.86 14.30
CA LEU A 58 -0.28 15.64 14.24
C LEU A 58 0.82 14.89 13.45
N VAL A 59 1.04 13.62 13.72
CA VAL A 59 2.00 12.79 12.96
C VAL A 59 1.59 12.68 11.50
N ALA A 60 0.29 12.53 11.22
CA ALA A 60 -0.26 12.51 9.86
C ALA A 60 -0.02 13.84 9.14
N TRP A 61 -0.25 14.98 9.81
CA TRP A 61 0.03 16.31 9.28
C TRP A 61 1.50 16.47 8.90
N VAL A 62 2.41 16.16 9.81
CA VAL A 62 3.86 16.29 9.57
C VAL A 62 4.28 15.44 8.37
N ARG A 63 3.79 14.20 8.24
CA ARG A 63 4.06 13.32 7.08
C ARG A 63 3.53 13.92 5.78
N VAL A 64 2.33 14.50 5.80
CA VAL A 64 1.75 15.15 4.61
C VAL A 64 2.53 16.42 4.24
N ARG A 65 2.92 17.21 5.24
CA ARG A 65 3.64 18.47 5.07
C ARG A 65 5.07 18.28 4.56
N SER A 66 5.77 17.24 5.02
CA SER A 66 7.13 16.92 4.59
C SER A 66 7.21 16.20 3.23
N ASN A 67 6.08 15.75 2.69
CA ASN A 67 6.07 15.03 1.42
C ASN A 67 6.20 15.98 0.22
N LYS A 68 6.82 15.51 -0.88
CA LYS A 68 6.92 16.26 -2.15
C LYS A 68 5.57 16.81 -2.65
N GLY A 69 4.48 16.09 -2.36
CA GLY A 69 3.11 16.49 -2.68
C GLY A 69 2.54 17.65 -1.85
N ALA A 70 3.23 18.14 -0.83
CA ALA A 70 2.77 19.22 0.05
C ALA A 70 2.42 20.53 -0.68
N ARG A 71 3.10 20.79 -1.81
CA ARG A 71 2.86 21.96 -2.68
C ARG A 71 1.61 21.83 -3.56
N SER A 72 1.12 20.59 -3.76
CA SER A 72 0.00 20.33 -4.66
C SER A 72 -1.32 20.46 -3.92
N ALA A 73 -2.16 21.40 -4.33
CA ALA A 73 -3.50 21.56 -3.83
C ALA A 73 -4.47 20.54 -4.45
N GLY A 74 -5.49 20.12 -3.72
CA GLY A 74 -6.63 19.36 -4.23
C GLY A 74 -7.63 20.22 -4.99
N VAL A 75 -8.89 19.80 -5.01
CA VAL A 75 -10.01 20.54 -5.62
C VAL A 75 -10.35 21.82 -4.85
N ASP A 76 -10.00 21.87 -3.57
CA ASP A 76 -10.20 23.00 -2.66
C ASP A 76 -9.19 24.16 -2.87
N GLY A 77 -8.17 23.95 -3.67
CA GLY A 77 -7.13 24.95 -3.95
C GLY A 77 -6.11 25.18 -2.83
N TYR A 78 -6.20 24.48 -1.68
CA TYR A 78 -5.28 24.65 -0.56
C TYR A 78 -4.09 23.70 -0.61
N SER A 79 -2.87 24.25 -0.54
CA SER A 79 -1.64 23.50 -0.30
C SER A 79 -1.37 23.36 1.21
N ALA A 80 -0.46 22.43 1.59
CA ALA A 80 -0.06 22.31 2.99
C ALA A 80 0.60 23.59 3.53
N TYR A 81 1.32 24.31 2.69
CA TYR A 81 1.91 25.62 3.05
C TYR A 81 0.87 26.69 3.33
N ALA A 82 -0.22 26.72 2.55
CA ALA A 82 -1.32 27.65 2.78
C ALA A 82 -2.07 27.37 4.09
N ILE A 83 -2.19 26.10 4.46
CA ILE A 83 -2.78 25.69 5.75
C ILE A 83 -1.84 26.06 6.91
N GLU A 84 -0.55 25.77 6.76
CA GLU A 84 0.48 26.12 7.76
C GLU A 84 0.49 27.61 8.07
N ALA A 85 0.44 28.46 7.05
CA ALA A 85 0.37 29.90 7.21
C ALA A 85 -0.89 30.41 7.94
N ARG A 86 -1.96 29.60 7.96
CA ARG A 86 -3.23 29.92 8.66
C ARG A 86 -3.33 29.33 10.07
N GLY A 87 -2.33 28.57 10.51
CA GLY A 87 -2.27 27.94 11.80
C GLY A 87 -2.68 26.47 11.77
N VAL A 88 -1.70 25.61 12.08
CA VAL A 88 -1.84 24.14 12.04
C VAL A 88 -2.75 23.65 13.16
N GLU A 89 -2.61 24.19 14.36
CA GLU A 89 -3.36 23.74 15.54
C GLU A 89 -4.87 23.89 15.31
N GLY A 90 -5.33 25.10 14.97
CA GLY A 90 -6.74 25.34 14.67
C GLY A 90 -7.26 24.54 13.46
N PHE A 91 -6.41 24.20 12.49
CA PHE A 91 -6.76 23.30 11.40
C PHE A 91 -6.99 21.87 11.92
N LEU A 92 -6.06 21.33 12.72
CA LEU A 92 -6.17 19.96 13.26
C LEU A 92 -7.35 19.80 14.21
N ASP A 93 -7.66 20.80 15.02
CA ASP A 93 -8.80 20.77 15.94
C ASP A 93 -10.14 20.77 15.19
N ARG A 94 -10.27 21.61 14.17
CA ARG A 94 -11.47 21.58 13.30
C ARG A 94 -11.60 20.23 12.59
N LEU A 95 -10.51 19.72 12.03
CA LEU A 95 -10.51 18.42 11.36
C LEU A 95 -10.89 17.30 12.32
N ARG A 96 -10.29 17.28 13.51
CA ARG A 96 -10.62 16.33 14.57
C ARG A 96 -12.11 16.34 14.92
N SER A 97 -12.67 17.53 15.10
CA SER A 97 -14.10 17.67 15.40
C SER A 97 -14.97 17.11 14.27
N GLN A 98 -14.66 17.48 13.00
CA GLN A 98 -15.40 16.98 11.84
C GLN A 98 -15.33 15.45 11.68
N VAL A 99 -14.17 14.85 11.94
CA VAL A 99 -14.03 13.38 11.88
C VAL A 99 -14.79 12.75 13.03
N LYS A 100 -14.67 13.28 14.26
CA LYS A 100 -15.26 12.73 15.48
C LYS A 100 -16.78 12.76 15.45
N ASP A 101 -17.39 13.86 14.99
CA ASP A 101 -18.83 14.02 14.85
C ASP A 101 -19.39 13.40 13.57
N ARG A 102 -18.51 12.83 12.71
CA ARG A 102 -18.82 12.17 11.44
C ARG A 102 -19.41 13.10 10.38
N SER A 103 -19.17 14.40 10.47
CA SER A 103 -19.52 15.36 9.42
C SER A 103 -18.50 15.39 8.29
N PHE A 104 -17.28 14.91 8.54
CA PHE A 104 -16.24 14.81 7.53
C PHE A 104 -16.70 13.98 6.32
N ARG A 105 -16.51 14.53 5.12
CA ARG A 105 -16.74 13.85 3.84
C ARG A 105 -15.52 14.08 2.94
N PRO A 106 -14.90 13.02 2.41
CA PRO A 106 -13.85 13.17 1.42
C PRO A 106 -14.33 13.96 0.20
N LEU A 107 -13.50 14.86 -0.27
CA LEU A 107 -13.75 15.58 -1.52
C LEU A 107 -13.24 14.77 -2.73
N PRO A 108 -13.77 15.06 -3.93
CA PRO A 108 -13.29 14.44 -5.15
C PRO A 108 -11.78 14.66 -5.33
N VAL A 109 -11.08 13.66 -5.86
CA VAL A 109 -9.67 13.81 -6.22
C VAL A 109 -9.54 14.59 -7.52
N ARG A 110 -8.63 15.56 -7.57
CA ARG A 110 -8.31 16.31 -8.77
C ARG A 110 -7.40 15.48 -9.67
N GLU A 111 -7.87 15.14 -10.87
CA GLU A 111 -7.08 14.41 -11.84
C GLU A 111 -5.99 15.30 -12.47
N ARG A 112 -4.82 14.73 -12.68
CA ARG A 112 -3.72 15.31 -13.46
C ARG A 112 -3.06 14.25 -14.31
N MET A 113 -2.87 14.57 -15.60
CA MET A 113 -2.21 13.69 -16.56
C MET A 113 -0.71 13.93 -16.54
N ILE A 114 0.07 12.93 -16.14
CA ILE A 114 1.53 13.00 -16.11
C ILE A 114 2.10 12.21 -17.28
N PRO A 115 3.03 12.78 -18.06
CA PRO A 115 3.67 12.06 -19.15
C PRO A 115 4.51 10.89 -18.63
N LYS A 116 4.44 9.74 -19.32
CA LYS A 116 5.30 8.58 -19.11
C LYS A 116 6.34 8.48 -20.22
N ALA A 117 7.42 7.76 -19.93
CA ALA A 117 8.35 7.32 -20.97
C ALA A 117 7.58 6.55 -22.06
N GLY A 118 7.81 6.89 -23.35
CA GLY A 118 7.10 6.30 -24.49
C GLY A 118 5.80 7.00 -24.88
N GLY A 119 5.58 8.27 -24.45
CA GLY A 119 4.48 9.12 -24.93
C GLY A 119 3.10 8.82 -24.30
N LYS A 120 2.98 7.78 -23.47
CA LYS A 120 1.75 7.48 -22.75
C LYS A 120 1.56 8.43 -21.57
N LYS A 121 0.31 8.69 -21.16
CA LYS A 121 -0.01 9.51 -19.98
C LYS A 121 -0.45 8.61 -18.82
N ARG A 122 -0.09 9.01 -17.60
CA ARG A 122 -0.57 8.41 -16.35
C ARG A 122 -1.53 9.36 -15.67
N ARG A 123 -2.66 8.84 -15.20
CA ARG A 123 -3.58 9.59 -14.35
C ARG A 123 -3.03 9.64 -12.92
N LEU A 124 -2.96 10.81 -12.34
CA LEU A 124 -2.64 11.03 -10.93
C LEU A 124 -3.82 11.72 -10.27
N GLY A 125 -4.36 11.13 -9.21
CA GLY A 125 -5.39 11.74 -8.38
C GLY A 125 -4.76 12.52 -7.23
N ILE A 126 -5.06 13.82 -7.14
CA ILE A 126 -4.57 14.71 -6.09
C ILE A 126 -5.71 14.96 -5.12
N SER A 127 -5.68 14.32 -3.96
CA SER A 127 -6.61 14.57 -2.85
C SER A 127 -6.33 15.93 -2.20
N THR A 128 -7.31 16.52 -1.51
CA THR A 128 -7.09 17.71 -0.68
C THR A 128 -6.10 17.44 0.43
N VAL A 129 -5.50 18.47 1.00
CA VAL A 129 -4.58 18.30 2.14
C VAL A 129 -5.34 17.73 3.35
N THR A 130 -6.57 18.19 3.56
CA THR A 130 -7.46 17.68 4.60
C THR A 130 -7.69 16.18 4.46
N ASP A 131 -8.06 15.72 3.26
CA ASP A 131 -8.24 14.29 2.97
C ASP A 131 -6.94 13.50 3.19
N ARG A 132 -5.80 14.04 2.74
CA ARG A 132 -4.49 13.40 2.93
C ARG A 132 -4.14 13.21 4.40
N VAL A 133 -4.45 14.17 5.27
CA VAL A 133 -4.21 14.04 6.72
C VAL A 133 -5.08 12.94 7.31
N VAL A 134 -6.37 12.88 6.97
CA VAL A 134 -7.25 11.80 7.44
C VAL A 134 -6.81 10.44 6.89
N GLN A 135 -6.46 10.35 5.61
CA GLN A 135 -5.92 9.13 5.01
C GLN A 135 -4.62 8.68 5.69
N ALA A 136 -3.73 9.62 6.02
CA ALA A 136 -2.47 9.31 6.71
C ALA A 136 -2.73 8.82 8.14
N SER A 137 -3.63 9.45 8.88
CA SER A 137 -4.05 8.99 10.21
C SER A 137 -4.67 7.58 10.15
N LEU A 138 -5.56 7.36 9.18
CA LEU A 138 -6.17 6.05 8.95
C LEU A 138 -5.13 4.98 8.61
N LYS A 139 -4.15 5.33 7.76
CA LYS A 139 -3.04 4.44 7.41
C LYS A 139 -2.19 4.10 8.64
N LEU A 140 -1.87 5.09 9.50
CA LEU A 140 -1.12 4.86 10.75
C LEU A 140 -1.78 3.82 11.65
N VAL A 141 -3.10 3.76 11.67
CA VAL A 141 -3.88 2.80 12.46
C VAL A 141 -3.97 1.43 11.78
N LEU A 142 -4.24 1.39 10.46
CA LEU A 142 -4.51 0.16 9.74
C LEU A 142 -3.24 -0.60 9.33
N GLU A 143 -2.18 0.11 8.95
CA GLU A 143 -0.94 -0.49 8.43
C GLU A 143 -0.33 -1.53 9.38
N PRO A 144 -0.17 -1.30 10.70
CA PRO A 144 0.40 -2.31 11.59
C PRO A 144 -0.45 -3.58 11.72
N ILE A 145 -1.76 -3.49 11.53
CA ILE A 145 -2.67 -4.63 11.59
C ILE A 145 -2.48 -5.52 10.35
N PHE A 146 -2.55 -4.92 9.15
CA PHE A 146 -2.42 -5.67 7.91
C PHE A 146 -0.98 -6.11 7.61
N GLU A 147 0.03 -5.38 8.12
CA GLU A 147 1.43 -5.77 7.98
C GLU A 147 1.72 -7.13 8.64
N ALA A 148 0.98 -7.48 9.70
CA ALA A 148 1.06 -8.78 10.33
C ALA A 148 0.54 -9.94 9.45
N ASP A 149 -0.37 -9.64 8.51
CA ASP A 149 -1.00 -10.63 7.65
C ASP A 149 -0.26 -10.85 6.32
N PHE A 150 0.53 -9.85 5.88
CA PHE A 150 1.20 -9.93 4.58
C PHE A 150 2.29 -10.98 4.54
N LEU A 151 2.23 -11.85 3.54
CA LEU A 151 3.24 -12.89 3.34
C LEU A 151 4.64 -12.31 3.06
N PRO A 152 5.70 -13.07 3.37
CA PRO A 152 7.08 -12.64 3.12
C PRO A 152 7.39 -12.33 1.66
N CYS A 153 6.68 -12.92 0.71
CA CYS A 153 6.85 -12.69 -0.72
C CYS A 153 6.45 -11.30 -1.21
N SER A 154 5.65 -10.55 -0.43
CA SER A 154 5.21 -9.20 -0.78
C SER A 154 6.20 -8.13 -0.29
N TYR A 155 6.71 -7.29 -1.19
CA TYR A 155 7.75 -6.29 -0.90
C TYR A 155 7.29 -4.84 -1.10
N GLY A 156 6.48 -4.56 -2.11
CA GLY A 156 6.12 -3.19 -2.47
C GLY A 156 5.24 -2.49 -1.44
N PHE A 157 5.47 -1.19 -1.23
CA PHE A 157 4.66 -0.31 -0.37
C PHE A 157 4.58 -0.71 1.12
N ARG A 158 5.47 -1.57 1.58
CA ARG A 158 5.53 -2.04 2.96
C ARG A 158 6.65 -1.35 3.75
N PRO A 159 6.43 -1.05 5.04
CA PRO A 159 7.46 -0.47 5.90
C PRO A 159 8.67 -1.41 6.02
N GLY A 160 9.88 -0.84 5.95
CA GLY A 160 11.13 -1.60 6.11
C GLY A 160 11.49 -2.52 4.94
N ARG A 161 10.70 -2.56 3.85
CA ARG A 161 10.97 -3.38 2.65
C ARG A 161 11.25 -2.50 1.43
N ARG A 162 12.34 -2.78 0.75
CA ARG A 162 12.81 -2.02 -0.42
C ARG A 162 12.83 -2.89 -1.67
N ALA A 163 12.86 -2.25 -2.84
CA ALA A 163 13.01 -2.96 -4.10
C ALA A 163 14.30 -3.80 -4.15
N HIS A 164 15.39 -3.29 -3.54
CA HIS A 164 16.65 -4.02 -3.44
C HIS A 164 16.51 -5.33 -2.64
N ASP A 165 15.64 -5.37 -1.62
CA ASP A 165 15.40 -6.57 -0.82
C ASP A 165 14.68 -7.64 -1.67
N ALA A 166 13.70 -7.23 -2.50
CA ALA A 166 13.06 -8.12 -3.47
C ALA A 166 14.06 -8.68 -4.49
N VAL A 167 14.96 -7.83 -5.01
CA VAL A 167 16.02 -8.26 -5.94
C VAL A 167 16.98 -9.23 -5.29
N ALA A 168 17.38 -8.94 -4.04
CA ALA A 168 18.27 -9.83 -3.28
C ALA A 168 17.63 -11.21 -3.08
N GLU A 169 16.32 -11.25 -2.82
CA GLU A 169 15.57 -12.50 -2.67
C GLU A 169 15.53 -13.29 -3.99
N VAL A 170 15.24 -12.62 -5.12
CA VAL A 170 15.31 -13.24 -6.45
C VAL A 170 16.70 -13.81 -6.72
N ARG A 171 17.75 -13.04 -6.46
CA ARG A 171 19.14 -13.48 -6.64
C ARG A 171 19.46 -14.68 -5.76
N HIS A 172 18.97 -14.70 -4.51
CA HIS A 172 19.12 -15.80 -3.60
C HIS A 172 18.50 -17.10 -4.13
N PHE A 173 17.34 -17.03 -4.76
CA PHE A 173 16.70 -18.20 -5.37
C PHE A 173 17.43 -18.66 -6.64
N ALA A 174 17.92 -17.75 -7.45
CA ALA A 174 18.67 -18.08 -8.67
C ALA A 174 20.08 -18.64 -8.43
N SER A 175 20.68 -18.35 -7.26
CA SER A 175 22.03 -18.75 -6.92
C SER A 175 22.09 -20.16 -6.30
N ARG A 176 23.31 -20.79 -6.37
CA ARG A 176 23.58 -22.06 -5.67
C ARG A 176 23.37 -21.93 -4.16
N PRO A 177 22.87 -22.96 -3.47
CA PRO A 177 22.51 -24.31 -3.97
C PRO A 177 21.09 -24.42 -4.53
N ARG A 178 20.28 -23.33 -4.58
CA ARG A 178 18.87 -23.38 -4.95
C ARG A 178 18.63 -23.54 -6.45
N CYS A 179 19.37 -22.78 -7.26
CA CYS A 179 19.38 -22.88 -8.74
C CYS A 179 17.99 -22.95 -9.38
N TYR A 180 17.12 -21.97 -9.06
CA TYR A 180 15.90 -21.77 -9.84
C TYR A 180 16.28 -21.08 -11.16
N GLU A 181 16.01 -21.71 -12.29
CA GLU A 181 16.49 -21.27 -13.59
C GLU A 181 15.44 -20.57 -14.44
N TRP A 182 14.16 -20.88 -14.18
CA TRP A 182 13.06 -20.32 -14.93
C TRP A 182 12.42 -19.15 -14.17
N VAL A 183 12.14 -18.09 -14.90
CA VAL A 183 11.46 -16.89 -14.39
C VAL A 183 10.19 -16.68 -15.18
N VAL A 184 9.07 -16.59 -14.47
CA VAL A 184 7.80 -16.16 -15.03
C VAL A 184 7.52 -14.77 -14.48
N GLU A 185 7.37 -13.81 -15.36
CA GLU A 185 7.02 -12.42 -15.03
C GLU A 185 5.56 -12.17 -15.43
N GLY A 186 4.78 -11.64 -14.49
CA GLY A 186 3.41 -11.26 -14.72
C GLY A 186 3.17 -9.81 -14.32
N ASP A 187 2.35 -9.08 -15.08
CA ASP A 187 1.91 -7.71 -14.78
C ASP A 187 0.38 -7.68 -14.74
N ILE A 188 -0.21 -7.15 -13.65
CA ILE A 188 -1.66 -7.01 -13.53
C ILE A 188 -2.07 -5.69 -14.20
N LYS A 189 -2.69 -5.80 -15.36
CA LYS A 189 -3.18 -4.64 -16.09
C LYS A 189 -4.15 -3.82 -15.24
N ALA A 190 -3.88 -2.52 -15.13
CA ALA A 190 -4.74 -1.57 -14.40
C ALA A 190 -5.08 -1.97 -12.94
N CYS A 191 -4.16 -2.64 -12.24
CA CYS A 191 -4.40 -3.21 -10.91
C CYS A 191 -5.11 -2.23 -9.96
N PHE A 192 -4.59 -1.00 -9.82
CA PHE A 192 -5.20 0.01 -8.94
C PHE A 192 -6.59 0.46 -9.40
N ASP A 193 -6.85 0.46 -10.71
CA ASP A 193 -8.09 0.97 -11.30
C ASP A 193 -9.21 -0.10 -11.30
N GLU A 194 -8.84 -1.39 -11.19
CA GLU A 194 -9.75 -2.54 -11.32
C GLU A 194 -10.07 -3.25 -10.00
N ILE A 195 -9.52 -2.79 -8.87
CA ILE A 195 -9.81 -3.39 -7.55
C ILE A 195 -11.30 -3.28 -7.24
N SER A 196 -11.99 -4.41 -7.08
CA SER A 196 -13.38 -4.44 -6.63
C SER A 196 -13.51 -3.88 -5.22
N HIS A 197 -14.31 -2.81 -5.04
CA HIS A 197 -14.56 -2.22 -3.73
C HIS A 197 -15.22 -3.21 -2.75
N SER A 198 -16.12 -4.06 -3.21
CA SER A 198 -16.77 -5.06 -2.38
C SER A 198 -15.79 -6.09 -1.86
N ALA A 199 -15.00 -6.71 -2.75
CA ALA A 199 -14.01 -7.71 -2.38
C ALA A 199 -12.93 -7.13 -1.45
N LEU A 200 -12.43 -5.92 -1.75
CA LEU A 200 -11.48 -5.21 -0.87
C LEU A 200 -12.09 -4.97 0.52
N MET A 201 -13.33 -4.47 0.58
CA MET A 201 -13.99 -4.19 1.87
C MET A 201 -14.25 -5.47 2.67
N ASP A 202 -14.48 -6.61 2.03
CA ASP A 202 -14.62 -7.89 2.73
C ASP A 202 -13.28 -8.32 3.37
N ARG A 203 -12.16 -8.13 2.68
CA ARG A 203 -10.82 -8.34 3.26
C ARG A 203 -10.56 -7.38 4.42
N VAL A 204 -10.93 -6.11 4.28
CA VAL A 204 -10.78 -5.13 5.37
C VAL A 204 -11.63 -5.52 6.58
N ARG A 205 -12.88 -5.97 6.37
CA ARG A 205 -13.79 -6.43 7.44
C ARG A 205 -13.28 -7.67 8.19
N ALA A 206 -12.46 -8.49 7.55
CA ALA A 206 -11.86 -9.64 8.23
C ALA A 206 -11.03 -9.25 9.46
N ARG A 207 -10.40 -8.06 9.43
CA ARG A 207 -9.56 -7.56 10.54
C ARG A 207 -10.16 -6.36 11.26
N VAL A 208 -11.02 -5.58 10.61
CA VAL A 208 -11.59 -4.34 11.13
C VAL A 208 -13.08 -4.53 11.38
N GLY A 209 -13.49 -4.48 12.65
CA GLY A 209 -14.90 -4.53 13.08
C GLY A 209 -15.52 -3.13 13.28
N ASP A 210 -14.68 -2.10 13.48
CA ASP A 210 -15.14 -0.73 13.70
C ASP A 210 -15.87 -0.17 12.47
N LYS A 211 -17.21 -0.09 12.57
CA LYS A 211 -18.07 0.38 11.49
C LYS A 211 -17.77 1.82 11.05
N ARG A 212 -17.22 2.66 11.95
CA ARG A 212 -16.86 4.06 11.68
C ARG A 212 -15.65 4.11 10.77
N VAL A 213 -14.63 3.28 11.07
CA VAL A 213 -13.44 3.13 10.23
C VAL A 213 -13.79 2.55 8.87
N LEU A 214 -14.64 1.50 8.83
CA LEU A 214 -15.11 0.91 7.57
C LEU A 214 -15.88 1.92 6.70
N ALA A 215 -16.73 2.75 7.33
CA ALA A 215 -17.45 3.80 6.61
C ALA A 215 -16.49 4.84 6.01
N LEU A 216 -15.43 5.22 6.76
CA LEU A 216 -14.44 6.19 6.31
C LEU A 216 -13.59 5.63 5.15
N VAL A 217 -13.13 4.38 5.23
CA VAL A 217 -12.44 3.70 4.12
C VAL A 217 -13.33 3.67 2.87
N LYS A 218 -14.59 3.27 3.02
CA LYS A 218 -15.56 3.22 1.92
C LYS A 218 -15.79 4.61 1.32
N ALA A 219 -15.85 5.66 2.15
CA ALA A 219 -16.02 7.03 1.67
C ALA A 219 -14.84 7.48 0.81
N PHE A 220 -13.59 7.14 1.19
CA PHE A 220 -12.41 7.43 0.39
C PHE A 220 -12.37 6.64 -0.92
N LEU A 221 -12.81 5.38 -0.92
CA LEU A 221 -12.89 4.57 -2.14
C LEU A 221 -13.93 5.15 -3.12
N LYS A 222 -15.03 5.69 -2.61
CA LYS A 222 -16.11 6.28 -3.40
C LYS A 222 -15.93 7.78 -3.69
N ALA A 223 -14.87 8.40 -3.18
CA ALA A 223 -14.57 9.80 -3.51
C ALA A 223 -14.47 9.95 -5.02
N GLY A 224 -15.25 10.85 -5.61
CA GLY A 224 -15.30 11.07 -7.05
C GLY A 224 -13.97 11.58 -7.60
N ILE A 225 -13.85 11.58 -8.91
CA ILE A 225 -12.68 12.08 -9.63
C ILE A 225 -13.10 13.29 -10.45
N LEU A 226 -12.52 14.45 -10.17
CA LEU A 226 -12.70 15.65 -10.98
C LEU A 226 -11.63 15.66 -12.08
N GLY A 227 -12.05 15.40 -13.32
CA GLY A 227 -11.17 15.39 -14.48
C GLY A 227 -10.62 16.77 -14.85
N GLU A 228 -9.58 16.80 -15.69
CA GLU A 228 -9.03 18.05 -16.25
C GLU A 228 -10.07 18.80 -17.11
N ASP A 229 -11.05 18.09 -17.65
CA ASP A 229 -12.23 18.60 -18.35
C ASP A 229 -13.30 19.20 -17.42
N ARG A 230 -13.04 19.24 -16.11
CA ARG A 230 -13.97 19.70 -15.04
C ARG A 230 -15.23 18.82 -14.92
N VAL A 231 -15.23 17.62 -15.45
CA VAL A 231 -16.33 16.67 -15.27
C VAL A 231 -16.07 15.83 -14.03
N LEU A 232 -17.05 15.76 -13.14
CA LEU A 232 -17.04 14.90 -11.96
C LEU A 232 -17.47 13.48 -12.39
N ARG A 233 -16.60 12.51 -12.14
CA ARG A 233 -16.84 11.10 -12.40
C ARG A 233 -16.95 10.33 -11.09
N GLU A 234 -17.86 9.41 -11.01
CA GLU A 234 -17.94 8.47 -9.90
C GLU A 234 -16.78 7.48 -9.92
N ASN A 235 -16.35 7.06 -8.74
CA ASN A 235 -15.35 6.02 -8.59
C ASN A 235 -16.00 4.75 -8.06
N ASN A 236 -16.37 3.84 -8.96
CA ASN A 236 -17.07 2.59 -8.63
C ASN A 236 -16.13 1.40 -8.46
N THR A 237 -14.92 1.48 -8.99
CA THR A 237 -13.86 0.48 -8.87
C THR A 237 -12.53 1.14 -8.62
N GLY A 238 -11.59 0.39 -8.11
CA GLY A 238 -10.20 0.84 -7.94
C GLY A 238 -9.96 1.78 -6.78
N THR A 239 -8.70 2.13 -6.64
CA THR A 239 -8.22 3.09 -5.65
C THR A 239 -7.50 4.23 -6.38
N PRO A 240 -7.80 5.52 -6.08
CA PRO A 240 -7.19 6.63 -6.79
C PRO A 240 -5.66 6.59 -6.72
N GLN A 241 -5.00 6.58 -7.89
CA GLN A 241 -3.53 6.62 -7.95
C GLN A 241 -3.04 7.97 -7.41
N GLY A 242 -2.27 7.92 -6.31
CA GLY A 242 -1.78 9.12 -5.59
C GLY A 242 -2.42 9.35 -4.22
N SER A 243 -3.43 8.59 -3.84
CA SER A 243 -3.94 8.56 -2.48
C SER A 243 -2.93 7.91 -1.52
N ILE A 244 -2.83 8.42 -0.30
CA ILE A 244 -1.93 7.89 0.75
C ILE A 244 -2.36 6.48 1.19
N LEU A 245 -3.66 6.20 1.14
CA LEU A 245 -4.22 4.93 1.58
C LEU A 245 -4.16 3.84 0.50
N SER A 246 -4.15 4.22 -0.78
CA SER A 246 -4.21 3.28 -1.91
C SER A 246 -3.12 2.21 -1.91
N PRO A 247 -1.83 2.49 -1.58
CA PRO A 247 -0.81 1.45 -1.53
C PRO A 247 -1.07 0.36 -0.49
N LEU A 248 -1.60 0.72 0.69
CA LEU A 248 -1.99 -0.25 1.72
C LEU A 248 -3.17 -1.09 1.25
N LEU A 249 -4.23 -0.44 0.74
CA LEU A 249 -5.43 -1.13 0.27
C LEU A 249 -5.15 -2.04 -0.92
N SER A 250 -4.25 -1.65 -1.82
CA SER A 250 -3.80 -2.51 -2.92
C SER A 250 -3.10 -3.76 -2.40
N ASN A 251 -2.20 -3.65 -1.41
CA ASN A 251 -1.58 -4.81 -0.78
C ASN A 251 -2.60 -5.72 -0.08
N VAL A 252 -3.63 -5.15 0.57
CA VAL A 252 -4.73 -5.92 1.16
C VAL A 252 -5.52 -6.67 0.08
N ALA A 253 -5.80 -6.05 -1.07
CA ALA A 253 -6.47 -6.72 -2.17
C ALA A 253 -5.61 -7.84 -2.77
N LEU A 254 -4.33 -7.57 -3.00
CA LEU A 254 -3.39 -8.52 -3.61
C LEU A 254 -2.93 -9.65 -2.67
N SER A 255 -3.15 -9.53 -1.36
CA SER A 255 -2.83 -10.62 -0.43
C SER A 255 -3.58 -11.92 -0.76
N VAL A 256 -4.77 -11.83 -1.39
CA VAL A 256 -5.52 -13.00 -1.88
C VAL A 256 -4.72 -13.78 -2.91
N LEU A 257 -4.07 -13.08 -3.83
CA LEU A 257 -3.20 -13.69 -4.84
C LEU A 257 -1.98 -14.33 -4.18
N ASP A 258 -1.34 -13.61 -3.25
CA ASP A 258 -0.18 -14.14 -2.52
C ASP A 258 -0.53 -15.42 -1.76
N GLU A 259 -1.68 -15.45 -1.06
CA GLU A 259 -2.18 -16.61 -0.31
C GLU A 259 -2.49 -17.79 -1.24
N TYR A 260 -3.22 -17.54 -2.34
CA TYR A 260 -3.57 -18.57 -3.32
C TYR A 260 -2.32 -19.23 -3.91
N ILE A 261 -1.37 -18.43 -4.34
CA ILE A 261 -0.12 -18.92 -4.92
C ILE A 261 0.75 -19.61 -3.88
N ALA A 262 0.84 -19.09 -2.68
CA ALA A 262 1.64 -19.70 -1.62
C ALA A 262 1.16 -21.10 -1.25
N GLN A 263 -0.15 -21.36 -1.32
CA GLN A 263 -0.76 -22.66 -1.00
C GLN A 263 -0.67 -23.68 -2.15
N ALA A 264 -0.40 -23.23 -3.37
CA ALA A 264 -0.31 -24.13 -4.52
C ALA A 264 0.79 -25.19 -4.32
N PRO A 265 0.60 -26.45 -4.82
CA PRO A 265 1.57 -27.52 -4.64
C PRO A 265 2.95 -27.17 -5.21
N GLY A 266 3.99 -27.26 -4.38
CA GLY A 266 5.36 -26.83 -4.71
C GLY A 266 5.64 -25.35 -4.44
N GLY A 267 4.63 -24.60 -4.01
CA GLY A 267 4.70 -23.20 -3.65
C GLY A 267 5.42 -22.92 -2.33
N PRO A 268 5.48 -21.63 -1.94
CA PRO A 268 6.15 -21.18 -0.72
C PRO A 268 5.73 -21.90 0.56
N SER A 269 4.45 -22.24 0.71
CA SER A 269 3.91 -22.93 1.90
C SER A 269 4.17 -24.44 1.92
N SER A 270 4.65 -25.04 0.83
CA SER A 270 5.00 -26.46 0.82
C SER A 270 6.18 -26.74 1.76
N SER A 271 6.09 -27.83 2.54
CA SER A 271 7.18 -28.28 3.40
C SER A 271 8.40 -28.74 2.57
N GLU A 272 9.57 -28.79 3.19
CA GLU A 272 10.78 -29.25 2.51
C GLU A 272 10.63 -30.70 2.03
N TRP A 273 9.98 -31.55 2.82
CA TRP A 273 9.66 -32.92 2.44
C TRP A 273 8.78 -32.98 1.19
N GLN A 274 7.67 -32.23 1.16
CA GLN A 274 6.79 -32.13 -0.02
C GLN A 274 7.56 -31.69 -1.27
N ARG A 275 8.40 -30.68 -1.15
CA ARG A 275 9.24 -30.21 -2.27
C ARG A 275 10.23 -31.26 -2.72
N ARG A 276 10.80 -32.05 -1.80
CA ARG A 276 11.72 -33.17 -2.14
C ARG A 276 11.01 -34.27 -2.89
N VAL A 277 9.81 -34.66 -2.42
CA VAL A 277 8.98 -35.70 -3.08
C VAL A 277 8.62 -35.21 -4.49
N ARG A 278 8.15 -34.00 -4.65
CA ARG A 278 7.81 -33.45 -5.96
C ARG A 278 8.99 -33.48 -6.92
N ARG A 279 10.19 -33.07 -6.48
CA ARG A 279 11.41 -33.15 -7.33
C ARG A 279 11.72 -34.58 -7.76
N ARG A 280 11.55 -35.57 -6.89
CA ARG A 280 11.75 -36.98 -7.25
C ARG A 280 10.74 -37.49 -8.28
N GLN A 281 9.54 -36.90 -8.28
CA GLN A 281 8.48 -37.21 -9.23
C GLN A 281 8.54 -36.37 -10.51
N GLY A 282 9.56 -35.53 -10.69
CA GLY A 282 9.71 -34.64 -11.86
C GLY A 282 8.83 -33.40 -11.83
N PHE A 283 8.11 -33.13 -10.73
CA PHE A 283 7.29 -31.93 -10.61
C PHE A 283 8.10 -30.71 -10.13
N PRO A 284 7.78 -29.51 -10.63
CA PRO A 284 8.48 -28.30 -10.24
C PRO A 284 8.08 -27.82 -8.85
N ASN A 285 8.99 -27.09 -8.24
CA ASN A 285 8.71 -26.23 -7.10
C ASN A 285 8.98 -24.78 -7.53
N PHE A 286 8.29 -23.82 -6.93
CA PHE A 286 8.45 -22.42 -7.28
C PHE A 286 8.52 -21.51 -6.06
N ARG A 287 8.91 -20.27 -6.29
CA ARG A 287 8.93 -19.17 -5.32
C ARG A 287 8.22 -17.99 -5.92
N LEU A 288 7.58 -17.19 -5.07
CA LEU A 288 6.94 -15.94 -5.43
C LEU A 288 7.71 -14.77 -4.82
N VAL A 289 7.96 -13.76 -5.61
CA VAL A 289 8.40 -12.45 -5.17
C VAL A 289 7.49 -11.41 -5.83
N ARG A 290 6.72 -10.68 -5.05
CA ARG A 290 5.84 -9.62 -5.53
C ARG A 290 6.35 -8.26 -5.05
N TYR A 291 6.43 -7.31 -5.97
CA TYR A 291 6.76 -5.92 -5.65
C TYR A 291 5.63 -5.00 -6.13
N ALA A 292 4.80 -4.53 -5.17
CA ALA A 292 3.62 -3.70 -5.45
C ALA A 292 2.60 -4.37 -6.39
N ASP A 293 2.09 -3.60 -7.32
CA ASP A 293 1.09 -3.96 -8.33
C ASP A 293 1.72 -4.30 -9.67
N LEU A 294 2.93 -4.78 -9.71
CA LEU A 294 3.59 -5.09 -10.97
C LEU A 294 3.75 -3.92 -11.91
N CYS A 295 4.87 -3.44 -11.89
CA CYS A 295 5.31 -2.31 -12.65
C CYS A 295 4.84 -2.27 -14.09
N ARG A 296 3.92 -1.42 -14.38
CA ARG A 296 3.86 -0.75 -15.67
C ARG A 296 4.97 0.28 -15.73
N GLY A 297 6.10 -0.09 -16.23
CA GLY A 297 7.16 0.86 -16.51
C GLY A 297 8.41 0.14 -16.95
N ARG A 298 8.70 0.20 -18.25
CA ARG A 298 10.05 0.02 -18.71
C ARG A 298 10.92 1.08 -18.06
N HIS A 299 11.35 0.82 -16.86
CA HIS A 299 12.52 1.45 -16.31
C HIS A 299 13.55 0.36 -16.09
N LYS A 300 14.83 0.70 -16.30
CA LYS A 300 16.00 -0.18 -16.11
C LYS A 300 16.11 -0.76 -14.68
N SER A 301 15.07 -0.62 -13.85
CA SER A 301 14.95 -1.10 -12.48
C SER A 301 13.52 -1.45 -12.08
N ALA A 302 12.65 -1.86 -13.02
CA ALA A 302 11.29 -2.30 -12.71
C ALA A 302 11.33 -3.77 -12.32
N TYR A 303 10.95 -4.05 -11.10
CA TYR A 303 10.81 -5.41 -10.58
C TYR A 303 9.33 -5.69 -10.40
N ALA A 304 8.85 -6.56 -11.26
CA ALA A 304 7.51 -7.08 -11.27
C ALA A 304 7.43 -8.38 -10.45
N GLU A 305 6.29 -9.00 -10.37
CA GLU A 305 6.14 -10.34 -9.81
C GLU A 305 7.08 -11.31 -10.55
N LEU A 306 8.01 -11.85 -9.83
CA LEU A 306 8.91 -12.84 -10.37
C LEU A 306 8.54 -14.21 -9.81
N TRP A 307 8.06 -15.05 -10.70
CA TRP A 307 7.90 -16.47 -10.43
C TRP A 307 9.16 -17.17 -10.88
N ILE A 308 9.85 -17.83 -9.97
CA ILE A 308 11.03 -18.60 -10.31
C ILE A 308 10.67 -20.08 -10.20
N MET A 309 10.72 -20.78 -11.33
CA MET A 309 10.47 -22.23 -11.41
C MET A 309 11.75 -22.97 -11.75
N PRO A 310 11.97 -24.20 -11.24
CA PRO A 310 13.06 -25.05 -11.67
C PRO A 310 12.83 -25.59 -13.08
N THR A 311 13.91 -25.91 -13.79
CA THR A 311 13.92 -26.52 -15.11
C THR A 311 13.04 -27.78 -15.17
N GLY A 312 12.25 -27.94 -16.21
CA GLY A 312 11.56 -29.21 -16.56
C GLY A 312 10.07 -29.14 -16.80
N LEU A 313 9.44 -27.95 -16.90
CA LEU A 313 7.99 -27.89 -17.03
C LEU A 313 7.45 -27.39 -18.38
N LEU A 314 8.29 -26.87 -19.23
CA LEU A 314 7.87 -26.48 -20.57
C LEU A 314 8.80 -27.23 -21.53
N ASP A 315 8.26 -28.23 -22.23
CA ASP A 315 8.91 -28.86 -23.37
C ASP A 315 9.06 -27.82 -24.49
N GLY A 316 10.07 -26.98 -24.34
CA GLY A 316 10.54 -26.03 -25.33
C GLY A 316 12.01 -26.32 -25.61
N PRO A 317 12.51 -26.06 -26.83
CA PRO A 317 13.86 -26.41 -27.23
C PRO A 317 14.92 -25.75 -26.33
N PRO A 318 16.11 -26.32 -26.17
CA PRO A 318 17.17 -25.81 -25.33
C PRO A 318 17.69 -24.48 -25.87
N GLY A 319 17.29 -23.39 -25.25
CA GLY A 319 17.67 -22.03 -25.63
C GLY A 319 16.79 -21.04 -24.89
N GLY A 320 17.18 -20.73 -23.64
CA GLY A 320 16.38 -19.93 -22.70
C GLY A 320 15.76 -18.67 -23.28
N ARG A 321 14.43 -18.65 -23.35
CA ARG A 321 13.65 -17.42 -23.41
C ARG A 321 12.53 -17.52 -22.38
N GLY A 322 12.49 -16.56 -21.49
CA GLY A 322 11.41 -16.43 -20.51
C GLY A 322 10.05 -16.36 -21.22
N VAL A 323 9.09 -17.11 -20.73
CA VAL A 323 7.69 -17.04 -21.20
C VAL A 323 7.03 -15.90 -20.42
N VAL A 324 6.64 -14.86 -21.10
CA VAL A 324 5.78 -13.79 -20.59
C VAL A 324 4.34 -14.22 -20.80
N LEU A 325 3.65 -14.58 -19.72
CA LEU A 325 2.21 -14.77 -19.75
C LEU A 325 1.56 -13.41 -19.45
N GLY A 326 1.23 -12.68 -20.50
CA GLY A 326 0.32 -11.55 -20.40
C GLY A 326 -1.10 -12.08 -20.19
N ALA A 327 -1.73 -11.76 -19.04
CA ALA A 327 -3.16 -11.93 -18.92
C ALA A 327 -3.86 -10.90 -19.82
N ALA A 328 -4.72 -11.38 -20.71
CA ALA A 328 -5.53 -10.59 -21.63
C ALA A 328 -6.64 -9.80 -20.91
#